data_8d0c68927bab060dfbc80111f5232171
#
_entry.id   8d0c68927bab060dfbc80111f5232171
#
_cell.length_a   1.000
_cell.length_b   1.000
_cell.length_c   1.000
_cell.angle_alpha   90.00
_cell.angle_beta   90.00
_cell.angle_gamma   90.00
#
_symmetry.space_group_name_H-M   'P 1'
#
loop_
_entity.id
_entity.type
_entity.pdbx_description
1 polymer ?
#
loop_
_entity_poly.entity_id
_entity_poly.type
_entity_poly.pdbx_seq_one_letter_code
_entity_poly.pdbx_strand_id
1 'polypeptide(L)'
;GAMEVQTARTGGISVVDDLQAPSHGQLEQPRLDFSVRVSGQLAAHIDATCQALWQKLQARAGRKSQSLALRGIQSKSDTLRGLGRKPKQAALVLRDNLSQRRSIERSYLRAIARAKQEVLVANAYFFPSRKLLAALCHAAGRGVQVQLLLQGRYEYFLQAHASRAFYARLLQAGVAIYEYEASFLHAKVAVIDADGRSPWATVGSSNLDPLSLLLAREANVVSRQREFAQELQNRLQAALAQGRQVQAADLAQRPWHERLFDRLAYALARSMVWLVKDHF
;
A
#
# COMPACT_ATOMS: atom_id res chain seq x y z
N GLY A 1 35.27 2.66 13.18
CA GLY A 1 34.58 3.36 12.09
C GLY A 1 33.21 2.74 11.92
N ALA A 2 32.16 3.56 11.99
CA ALA A 2 30.82 3.11 11.69
C ALA A 2 30.76 2.66 10.23
N MET A 3 30.30 1.44 9.98
CA MET A 3 30.09 0.93 8.63
C MET A 3 28.95 1.74 8.01
N GLU A 4 29.26 2.52 6.99
CA GLU A 4 28.25 3.36 6.30
C GLU A 4 27.31 2.43 5.54
N VAL A 5 26.02 2.51 5.84
CA VAL A 5 24.99 1.72 5.14
C VAL A 5 24.83 2.29 3.74
N GLN A 6 25.44 1.63 2.75
CA GLN A 6 25.40 2.08 1.36
C GLN A 6 24.07 1.76 0.66
N THR A 7 23.40 0.67 1.06
CA THR A 7 22.13 0.25 0.46
C THR A 7 21.16 -0.32 1.49
N ALA A 8 19.86 -0.11 1.26
CA ALA A 8 18.79 -0.75 2.01
C ALA A 8 17.73 -1.29 1.04
N ARG A 9 16.97 -2.30 1.46
CA ARG A 9 15.80 -2.80 0.72
C ARG A 9 14.55 -2.60 1.56
N THR A 10 13.47 -2.22 0.92
CA THR A 10 12.15 -2.09 1.54
C THR A 10 11.07 -2.51 0.55
N GLY A 11 9.98 -3.09 1.03
CA GLY A 11 8.88 -3.57 0.20
C GLY A 11 7.96 -4.51 0.95
N GLY A 12 7.07 -5.16 0.22
CA GLY A 12 6.13 -6.15 0.73
C GLY A 12 6.71 -7.55 0.89
N ILE A 13 7.95 -7.78 0.49
CA ILE A 13 8.57 -9.11 0.49
C ILE A 13 8.59 -9.69 1.91
N SER A 14 7.97 -10.86 2.07
CA SER A 14 8.03 -11.63 3.31
C SER A 14 9.29 -12.49 3.34
N VAL A 15 9.67 -12.94 4.55
CA VAL A 15 10.78 -13.89 4.76
C VAL A 15 10.39 -15.33 4.37
N VAL A 16 9.13 -15.53 3.98
CA VAL A 16 8.59 -16.83 3.55
C VAL A 16 8.96 -17.04 2.08
N ASP A 17 9.22 -18.29 1.70
CA ASP A 17 9.43 -18.71 0.32
C ASP A 17 8.27 -18.22 -0.57
N ASP A 18 8.61 -17.58 -1.69
CA ASP A 18 7.62 -17.01 -2.63
C ASP A 18 6.77 -18.09 -3.31
N LEU A 19 7.22 -19.35 -3.29
CA LEU A 19 6.47 -20.52 -3.77
C LEU A 19 5.63 -21.19 -2.69
N GLN A 20 5.63 -20.69 -1.45
CA GLN A 20 4.78 -21.22 -0.37
C GLN A 20 3.74 -20.20 0.08
N ALA A 21 2.48 -20.63 0.15
CA ALA A 21 1.40 -19.88 0.76
C ALA A 21 0.98 -20.53 2.07
N PRO A 22 0.91 -19.80 3.20
CA PRO A 22 0.55 -20.38 4.51
C PRO A 22 -0.76 -21.15 4.52
N SER A 23 -1.73 -20.73 3.68
CA SER A 23 -3.08 -21.33 3.60
C SER A 23 -3.29 -22.24 2.39
N HIS A 24 -2.36 -22.31 1.42
CA HIS A 24 -2.54 -23.03 0.15
C HIS A 24 -1.38 -23.98 -0.20
N GLY A 25 -0.35 -24.08 0.66
CA GLY A 25 0.81 -24.93 0.42
C GLY A 25 1.71 -24.41 -0.70
N GLN A 26 2.23 -25.33 -1.52
CA GLN A 26 3.15 -25.02 -2.61
C GLN A 26 2.40 -24.40 -3.79
N LEU A 27 2.93 -23.31 -4.32
CA LEU A 27 2.40 -22.58 -5.46
C LEU A 27 3.11 -23.01 -6.75
N GLU A 28 2.36 -23.02 -7.86
CA GLU A 28 2.92 -23.28 -9.20
C GLU A 28 3.78 -22.12 -9.71
N GLN A 29 3.47 -20.91 -9.29
CA GLN A 29 4.20 -19.69 -9.65
C GLN A 29 4.45 -18.83 -8.41
N PRO A 30 5.57 -18.09 -8.34
CA PRO A 30 5.88 -17.24 -7.22
C PRO A 30 4.84 -16.13 -7.07
N ARG A 31 4.67 -15.65 -5.85
CA ARG A 31 3.81 -14.49 -5.58
C ARG A 31 4.33 -13.25 -6.30
N LEU A 32 3.42 -12.46 -6.84
CA LEU A 32 3.78 -11.16 -7.40
C LEU A 32 3.94 -10.14 -6.28
N ASP A 33 5.18 -9.81 -5.95
CA ASP A 33 5.52 -8.81 -4.95
C ASP A 33 6.61 -7.87 -5.44
N PHE A 34 6.80 -6.75 -4.75
CA PHE A 34 7.76 -5.71 -5.11
C PHE A 34 8.60 -5.28 -3.92
N SER A 35 9.89 -5.13 -4.17
CA SER A 35 10.80 -4.41 -3.27
C SER A 35 11.59 -3.36 -4.03
N VAL A 36 12.02 -2.33 -3.31
CA VAL A 36 12.90 -1.29 -3.84
C VAL A 36 14.23 -1.30 -3.11
N ARG A 37 15.31 -1.25 -3.87
CA ARG A 37 16.65 -1.01 -3.36
C ARG A 37 16.91 0.49 -3.38
N VAL A 38 17.31 1.03 -2.26
CA VAL A 38 17.67 2.44 -2.11
C VAL A 38 19.13 2.58 -1.67
N SER A 39 19.76 3.70 -1.98
CA SER A 39 21.15 3.99 -1.65
C SER A 39 21.30 5.42 -1.11
N GLY A 40 22.49 5.74 -0.61
CA GLY A 40 22.85 7.06 -0.12
C GLY A 40 22.06 7.49 1.13
N GLN A 41 21.74 8.76 1.24
CA GLN A 41 21.11 9.34 2.45
C GLN A 41 19.78 8.67 2.83
N LEU A 42 19.01 8.18 1.86
CA LEU A 42 17.77 7.48 2.16
C LEU A 42 18.03 6.13 2.82
N ALA A 43 19.07 5.39 2.40
CA ALA A 43 19.46 4.14 3.04
C ALA A 43 19.90 4.37 4.50
N ALA A 44 20.74 5.39 4.74
CA ALA A 44 21.14 5.77 6.09
C ALA A 44 19.95 6.18 6.98
N HIS A 45 18.95 6.88 6.40
CA HIS A 45 17.73 7.24 7.12
C HIS A 45 16.87 6.01 7.47
N ILE A 46 16.77 5.02 6.57
CA ILE A 46 16.08 3.76 6.84
C ILE A 46 16.77 3.01 7.97
N ASP A 47 18.09 2.89 7.92
CA ASP A 47 18.88 2.22 8.96
C ASP A 47 18.69 2.87 10.34
N ALA A 48 18.86 4.19 10.43
CA ALA A 48 18.64 4.93 11.66
C ALA A 48 17.21 4.75 12.22
N THR A 49 16.21 4.65 11.31
CA THR A 49 14.81 4.41 11.69
C THR A 49 14.63 3.00 12.27
N CYS A 50 15.24 1.99 11.64
CA CYS A 50 15.21 0.61 12.13
C CYS A 50 15.91 0.48 13.49
N GLN A 51 17.07 1.08 13.65
CA GLN A 51 17.82 1.11 14.93
C GLN A 51 17.00 1.77 16.05
N ALA A 52 16.40 2.94 15.79
CA ALA A 52 15.56 3.62 16.75
C ALA A 52 14.32 2.80 17.16
N LEU A 53 13.72 2.08 16.19
CA LEU A 53 12.61 1.16 16.46
C LEU A 53 13.07 -0.01 17.33
N TRP A 54 14.19 -0.62 16.98
CA TRP A 54 14.79 -1.73 17.71
C TRP A 54 15.08 -1.36 19.18
N GLN A 55 15.72 -0.22 19.40
CA GLN A 55 15.97 0.30 20.76
C GLN A 55 14.69 0.50 21.56
N LYS A 56 13.62 1.03 20.92
CA LYS A 56 12.31 1.18 21.57
C LYS A 56 11.68 -0.16 21.94
N LEU A 57 11.83 -1.18 21.11
CA LEU A 57 11.31 -2.52 21.38
C LEU A 57 12.09 -3.19 22.52
N GLN A 58 13.42 -3.10 22.51
CA GLN A 58 14.27 -3.60 23.59
C GLN A 58 13.96 -2.91 24.93
N ALA A 59 13.84 -1.58 24.95
CA ALA A 59 13.47 -0.84 26.13
C ALA A 59 12.09 -1.21 26.68
N ARG A 60 11.14 -1.63 25.83
CA ARG A 60 9.82 -2.16 26.25
C ARG A 60 9.91 -3.59 26.79
N ALA A 61 10.73 -4.44 26.20
CA ALA A 61 10.98 -5.81 26.67
C ALA A 61 11.70 -5.81 28.02
N GLY A 62 12.69 -4.94 28.20
CA GLY A 62 13.43 -4.75 29.46
C GLY A 62 12.62 -4.08 30.58
N ARG A 63 11.55 -3.34 30.26
CA ARG A 63 10.68 -2.68 31.25
C ARG A 63 9.71 -3.60 32.00
N LYS A 64 9.65 -4.88 31.69
CA LYS A 64 9.10 -5.85 32.67
C LYS A 64 9.97 -5.92 33.93
N SER A 65 11.11 -5.24 33.98
CA SER A 65 12.10 -5.24 35.08
C SER A 65 12.66 -3.88 35.46
N GLN A 66 12.12 -2.74 35.17
CA GLN A 66 12.44 -1.47 35.86
C GLN A 66 11.93 -0.27 35.07
N SER A 67 11.24 0.63 35.79
CA SER A 67 10.82 1.95 35.33
C SER A 67 12.01 2.88 35.17
N LEU A 68 12.30 3.34 34.00
CA LEU A 68 13.10 4.56 33.77
C LEU A 68 12.66 5.29 32.51
N ALA A 69 12.37 6.56 32.68
CA ALA A 69 11.87 7.48 31.69
C ALA A 69 12.90 7.72 30.59
N LEU A 70 12.53 7.37 29.34
CA LEU A 70 13.19 7.88 28.17
C LEU A 70 12.22 8.84 27.47
N ARG A 71 12.42 10.13 27.73
CA ARG A 71 11.79 11.22 26.97
C ARG A 71 12.18 11.10 25.49
N GLY A 72 11.16 11.03 24.67
CA GLY A 72 11.01 11.50 23.32
C GLY A 72 12.22 11.68 22.42
N ILE A 73 12.61 10.65 21.69
CA ILE A 73 13.12 10.90 20.36
C ILE A 73 11.88 11.03 19.46
N GLN A 74 11.41 12.27 19.32
CA GLN A 74 10.51 12.62 18.24
C GLN A 74 11.31 12.45 16.95
N SER A 75 11.11 11.33 16.25
CA SER A 75 11.34 11.29 14.82
C SER A 75 10.37 12.33 14.24
N LYS A 76 10.83 13.56 14.10
CA LYS A 76 10.17 14.51 13.22
C LYS A 76 10.06 13.77 11.89
N SER A 77 8.85 13.37 11.51
CA SER A 77 8.59 12.98 10.15
C SER A 77 9.03 14.21 9.34
N ASP A 78 10.12 14.06 8.63
CA ASP A 78 10.46 14.94 7.53
C ASP A 78 9.41 14.72 6.43
N THR A 79 8.18 15.12 6.77
CA THR A 79 7.26 15.61 5.79
C THR A 79 8.03 16.63 5.00
N LEU A 80 8.11 16.48 3.70
CA LEU A 80 8.67 17.27 2.62
C LEU A 80 8.85 18.82 2.85
N ARG A 81 9.02 19.26 4.09
CA ARG A 81 9.26 20.64 4.52
C ARG A 81 10.58 20.71 5.26
N GLY A 82 11.55 21.22 4.55
CA GLY A 82 12.74 21.80 5.17
C GLY A 82 13.97 20.93 5.07
N LEU A 83 14.76 21.29 4.18
CA LEU A 83 16.17 21.63 4.16
C LEU A 83 16.64 21.52 2.70
N GLY A 84 16.89 22.68 2.10
CA GLY A 84 17.52 22.78 0.80
C GLY A 84 16.54 23.00 -0.37
N ARG A 85 16.92 23.84 -1.26
CA ARG A 85 16.20 24.35 -2.45
C ARG A 85 15.86 23.31 -3.53
N LYS A 86 16.14 22.00 -3.32
CA LYS A 86 15.76 20.94 -4.26
C LYS A 86 14.74 20.02 -3.59
N PRO A 87 13.59 19.73 -4.21
CA PRO A 87 12.65 18.74 -3.68
C PRO A 87 13.35 17.39 -3.55
N LYS A 88 13.22 16.73 -2.39
CA LYS A 88 13.75 15.37 -2.20
C LYS A 88 13.12 14.45 -3.25
N GLN A 89 13.97 13.78 -4.03
CA GLN A 89 13.51 12.89 -5.11
C GLN A 89 12.87 11.62 -4.56
N ALA A 90 13.27 11.18 -3.36
CA ALA A 90 12.69 10.03 -2.68
C ALA A 90 12.61 10.25 -1.17
N ALA A 91 11.65 9.60 -0.52
CA ALA A 91 11.43 9.70 0.93
C ALA A 91 10.87 8.39 1.49
N LEU A 92 11.23 8.07 2.74
CA LEU A 92 10.58 7.05 3.54
C LEU A 92 9.33 7.65 4.20
N VAL A 93 8.18 7.03 3.99
CA VAL A 93 6.92 7.39 4.62
C VAL A 93 6.54 6.28 5.58
N LEU A 94 6.58 6.58 6.85
CA LEU A 94 6.24 5.64 7.91
C LEU A 94 4.80 5.83 8.36
N ARG A 95 4.22 4.74 8.80
CA ARG A 95 2.97 4.73 9.52
C ARG A 95 3.18 4.06 10.88
N ASP A 96 2.71 4.72 11.91
CA ASP A 96 2.64 4.18 13.27
C ASP A 96 1.21 4.30 13.82
N ASN A 97 0.99 3.72 15.00
CA ASN A 97 -0.34 3.72 15.61
C ASN A 97 -0.66 5.00 16.40
N LEU A 98 0.26 5.97 16.50
CA LEU A 98 0.13 7.15 17.34
C LEU A 98 0.16 8.46 16.53
N SER A 99 1.33 8.83 16.02
CA SER A 99 1.56 10.16 15.44
C SER A 99 1.40 10.20 13.92
N GLN A 100 1.60 9.06 13.24
CA GLN A 100 1.66 8.99 11.78
C GLN A 100 0.59 8.07 11.16
N ARG A 101 -0.54 7.90 11.84
CA ARG A 101 -1.61 6.98 11.45
C ARG A 101 -2.07 7.07 10.00
N ARG A 102 -2.02 8.25 9.38
CA ARG A 102 -2.53 8.52 8.03
C ARG A 102 -1.47 9.05 7.06
N SER A 103 -0.19 8.89 7.38
CA SER A 103 0.88 9.46 6.55
C SER A 103 0.91 8.85 5.15
N ILE A 104 0.82 7.51 5.05
CA ILE A 104 0.79 6.81 3.77
C ILE A 104 -0.48 7.16 3.00
N GLU A 105 -1.66 7.05 3.61
CA GLU A 105 -2.93 7.43 2.97
C GLU A 105 -2.90 8.88 2.45
N ARG A 106 -2.41 9.82 3.27
CA ARG A 106 -2.28 11.23 2.85
C ARG A 106 -1.33 11.40 1.67
N SER A 107 -0.29 10.57 1.56
CA SER A 107 0.61 10.57 0.41
C SER A 107 -0.11 10.17 -0.86
N TYR A 108 -0.86 9.07 -0.83
CA TYR A 108 -1.72 8.63 -1.93
C TYR A 108 -2.76 9.70 -2.32
N LEU A 109 -3.51 10.21 -1.35
CA LEU A 109 -4.55 11.23 -1.61
C LEU A 109 -4.01 12.47 -2.30
N ARG A 110 -2.83 12.95 -1.87
CA ARG A 110 -2.16 14.11 -2.49
C ARG A 110 -1.70 13.83 -3.93
N ALA A 111 -1.18 12.63 -4.18
CA ALA A 111 -0.73 12.23 -5.50
C ALA A 111 -1.91 12.06 -6.46
N ILE A 112 -2.96 11.32 -6.06
CA ILE A 112 -4.19 11.10 -6.85
C ILE A 112 -4.92 12.43 -7.15
N ALA A 113 -4.98 13.36 -6.18
CA ALA A 113 -5.61 14.66 -6.39
C ALA A 113 -4.89 15.50 -7.47
N ARG A 114 -3.59 15.28 -7.66
CA ARG A 114 -2.76 15.97 -8.66
C ARG A 114 -2.61 15.24 -9.98
N ALA A 115 -3.07 14.00 -10.04
CA ALA A 115 -2.99 13.17 -11.24
C ALA A 115 -3.64 13.86 -12.45
N LYS A 116 -2.96 13.78 -13.61
CA LYS A 116 -3.38 14.37 -14.88
C LYS A 116 -3.58 13.33 -15.98
N GLN A 117 -2.82 12.24 -15.96
CA GLN A 117 -2.79 11.25 -17.03
C GLN A 117 -3.26 9.89 -16.52
N GLU A 118 -2.58 9.35 -15.49
CA GLU A 118 -2.83 8.00 -15.03
C GLU A 118 -2.67 7.84 -13.51
N VAL A 119 -3.38 6.87 -12.99
CA VAL A 119 -3.21 6.31 -11.65
C VAL A 119 -3.23 4.80 -11.78
N LEU A 120 -2.11 4.15 -11.52
CA LEU A 120 -1.97 2.70 -11.56
C LEU A 120 -1.62 2.21 -10.15
N VAL A 121 -2.47 1.35 -9.58
CA VAL A 121 -2.31 0.80 -8.22
C VAL A 121 -2.36 -0.70 -8.27
N ALA A 122 -1.36 -1.39 -7.70
CA ALA A 122 -1.44 -2.81 -7.41
C ALA A 122 -1.43 -3.02 -5.90
N ASN A 123 -2.46 -3.71 -5.40
CA ASN A 123 -2.63 -3.91 -3.98
C ASN A 123 -3.30 -5.25 -3.67
N ALA A 124 -2.66 -6.05 -2.80
CA ALA A 124 -3.15 -7.37 -2.45
C ALA A 124 -4.53 -7.32 -1.78
N TYR A 125 -4.66 -6.47 -0.77
CA TYR A 125 -5.89 -6.32 0.02
C TYR A 125 -6.41 -4.90 -0.11
N PHE A 126 -7.48 -4.75 -0.87
CA PHE A 126 -8.03 -3.45 -1.22
C PHE A 126 -9.35 -3.20 -0.49
N PHE A 127 -9.27 -2.45 0.60
CA PHE A 127 -10.42 -1.98 1.35
C PHE A 127 -10.26 -0.48 1.65
N PRO A 128 -10.39 0.37 0.63
CA PRO A 128 -10.02 1.76 0.73
C PRO A 128 -10.92 2.53 1.71
N SER A 129 -10.33 3.53 2.36
CA SER A 129 -11.11 4.51 3.10
C SER A 129 -12.09 5.23 2.17
N ARG A 130 -13.16 5.81 2.74
CA ARG A 130 -14.12 6.64 1.96
C ARG A 130 -13.41 7.75 1.18
N LYS A 131 -12.35 8.34 1.77
CA LYS A 131 -11.59 9.42 1.12
C LYS A 131 -10.77 8.91 -0.06
N LEU A 132 -10.12 7.77 0.09
CA LEU A 132 -9.32 7.16 -0.99
C LEU A 132 -10.23 6.68 -2.13
N LEU A 133 -11.35 6.03 -1.80
CA LEU A 133 -12.35 5.63 -2.79
C LEU A 133 -12.89 6.83 -3.57
N ALA A 134 -13.27 7.91 -2.88
CA ALA A 134 -13.74 9.13 -3.53
C ALA A 134 -12.65 9.77 -4.39
N ALA A 135 -11.39 9.78 -3.95
CA ALA A 135 -10.27 10.34 -4.71
C ALA A 135 -10.03 9.60 -6.03
N LEU A 136 -10.10 8.25 -6.02
CA LEU A 136 -9.99 7.42 -7.24
C LEU A 136 -11.15 7.70 -8.20
N CYS A 137 -12.39 7.69 -7.71
CA CYS A 137 -13.57 8.01 -8.53
C CYS A 137 -13.49 9.44 -9.11
N HIS A 138 -13.07 10.42 -8.32
CA HIS A 138 -12.90 11.81 -8.82
C HIS A 138 -11.77 11.94 -9.83
N ALA A 139 -10.68 11.18 -9.69
CA ALA A 139 -9.61 11.17 -10.67
C ALA A 139 -10.12 10.63 -12.03
N ALA A 140 -10.83 9.50 -12.02
CA ALA A 140 -11.47 8.96 -13.21
C ALA A 140 -12.47 9.95 -13.83
N GLY A 141 -13.32 10.59 -13.01
CA GLY A 141 -14.25 11.63 -13.45
C GLY A 141 -13.60 12.90 -14.05
N ARG A 142 -12.32 13.14 -13.77
CA ARG A 142 -11.50 14.19 -14.43
C ARG A 142 -10.87 13.72 -15.75
N GLY A 143 -11.12 12.49 -16.21
CA GLY A 143 -10.52 11.90 -17.39
C GLY A 143 -9.13 11.27 -17.15
N VAL A 144 -8.71 11.11 -15.89
CA VAL A 144 -7.47 10.39 -15.56
C VAL A 144 -7.71 8.89 -15.74
N GLN A 145 -6.82 8.19 -16.41
CA GLN A 145 -6.87 6.73 -16.55
C GLN A 145 -6.55 6.09 -15.20
N VAL A 146 -7.55 5.55 -14.52
CA VAL A 146 -7.39 4.89 -13.22
C VAL A 146 -7.50 3.39 -13.39
N GLN A 147 -6.44 2.66 -13.04
CA GLN A 147 -6.34 1.20 -13.15
C GLN A 147 -5.95 0.60 -11.80
N LEU A 148 -6.67 -0.44 -11.39
CA LEU A 148 -6.41 -1.18 -10.17
C LEU A 148 -6.09 -2.64 -10.52
N LEU A 149 -4.94 -3.14 -10.08
CA LEU A 149 -4.60 -4.57 -10.10
C LEU A 149 -4.80 -5.12 -8.69
N LEU A 150 -5.75 -6.01 -8.54
CA LEU A 150 -6.18 -6.55 -7.25
C LEU A 150 -6.01 -8.06 -7.22
N GLN A 151 -6.01 -8.66 -6.02
CA GLN A 151 -5.95 -10.10 -5.84
C GLN A 151 -7.21 -10.76 -6.42
N GLY A 152 -7.02 -11.66 -7.39
CA GLY A 152 -8.09 -12.44 -8.03
C GLY A 152 -8.33 -13.78 -7.33
N ARG A 153 -7.29 -14.43 -6.81
CA ARG A 153 -7.40 -15.69 -6.08
C ARG A 153 -7.92 -15.48 -4.64
N TYR A 154 -8.73 -16.40 -4.15
CA TYR A 154 -9.22 -16.36 -2.78
C TYR A 154 -8.12 -16.83 -1.81
N GLU A 155 -7.45 -15.92 -1.14
CA GLU A 155 -6.54 -16.23 -0.03
C GLU A 155 -7.29 -16.19 1.30
N TYR A 156 -8.08 -15.15 1.49
CA TYR A 156 -8.96 -14.97 2.66
C TYR A 156 -10.36 -14.58 2.20
N PHE A 157 -11.33 -15.43 2.49
CA PHE A 157 -12.71 -15.29 2.05
C PHE A 157 -13.32 -13.92 2.39
N LEU A 158 -13.18 -13.49 3.65
CA LEU A 158 -13.74 -12.22 4.12
C LEU A 158 -13.15 -11.00 3.39
N GLN A 159 -11.83 -11.00 3.15
CA GLN A 159 -11.14 -9.89 2.49
C GLN A 159 -11.51 -9.80 1.00
N ALA A 160 -11.62 -10.94 0.32
CA ALA A 160 -12.01 -10.99 -1.09
C ALA A 160 -13.41 -10.43 -1.28
N HIS A 161 -14.39 -10.86 -0.49
CA HIS A 161 -15.75 -10.36 -0.56
C HIS A 161 -15.85 -8.87 -0.16
N ALA A 162 -15.13 -8.45 0.89
CA ALA A 162 -15.12 -7.05 1.31
C ALA A 162 -14.53 -6.12 0.24
N SER A 163 -13.49 -6.56 -0.50
CA SER A 163 -12.92 -5.80 -1.62
C SER A 163 -13.92 -5.63 -2.77
N ARG A 164 -14.64 -6.69 -3.12
CA ARG A 164 -15.62 -6.69 -4.22
C ARG A 164 -16.80 -5.75 -3.98
N ALA A 165 -17.13 -5.45 -2.73
CA ALA A 165 -18.19 -4.49 -2.42
C ALA A 165 -17.95 -3.08 -3.01
N PHE A 166 -16.71 -2.73 -3.36
CA PHE A 166 -16.38 -1.44 -3.98
C PHE A 166 -16.41 -1.45 -5.50
N TYR A 167 -16.40 -2.62 -6.15
CA TYR A 167 -16.22 -2.75 -7.60
C TYR A 167 -17.29 -2.01 -8.39
N ALA A 168 -18.56 -2.19 -8.04
CA ALA A 168 -19.65 -1.52 -8.75
C ALA A 168 -19.47 0.00 -8.79
N ARG A 169 -19.12 0.61 -7.66
CA ARG A 169 -18.91 2.05 -7.56
C ARG A 169 -17.68 2.53 -8.34
N LEU A 170 -16.60 1.76 -8.31
CA LEU A 170 -15.37 2.08 -9.04
C LEU A 170 -15.59 1.98 -10.55
N LEU A 171 -16.21 0.90 -11.02
CA LEU A 171 -16.53 0.70 -12.45
C LEU A 171 -17.49 1.76 -12.97
N GLN A 172 -18.53 2.14 -12.21
CA GLN A 172 -19.44 3.22 -12.56
C GLN A 172 -18.73 4.58 -12.69
N ALA A 173 -17.66 4.80 -11.92
CA ALA A 173 -16.86 6.01 -12.01
C ALA A 173 -15.82 5.98 -13.15
N GLY A 174 -15.73 4.89 -13.93
CA GLY A 174 -14.76 4.72 -15.02
C GLY A 174 -13.39 4.19 -14.57
N VAL A 175 -13.27 3.64 -13.36
CA VAL A 175 -12.04 2.98 -12.90
C VAL A 175 -11.98 1.57 -13.49
N ALA A 176 -10.88 1.22 -14.14
CA ALA A 176 -10.64 -0.14 -14.64
C ALA A 176 -10.08 -1.02 -13.52
N ILE A 177 -10.67 -2.20 -13.33
CA ILE A 177 -10.27 -3.16 -12.32
C ILE A 177 -9.79 -4.43 -13.01
N TYR A 178 -8.63 -4.94 -12.59
CA TYR A 178 -8.04 -6.18 -13.05
C TYR A 178 -7.81 -7.11 -11.85
N GLU A 179 -8.27 -8.34 -11.95
CA GLU A 179 -8.01 -9.40 -10.97
C GLU A 179 -6.80 -10.22 -11.43
N TYR A 180 -5.74 -10.23 -10.63
CA TYR A 180 -4.54 -11.03 -10.90
C TYR A 180 -4.77 -12.47 -10.46
N GLU A 181 -4.76 -13.39 -11.42
CA GLU A 181 -5.10 -14.79 -11.22
C GLU A 181 -3.91 -15.74 -11.53
N ALA A 182 -2.85 -15.26 -12.16
CA ALA A 182 -1.68 -16.08 -12.49
C ALA A 182 -1.03 -16.70 -11.26
N SER A 183 -0.91 -15.93 -10.17
CA SER A 183 -0.47 -16.37 -8.84
C SER A 183 -1.11 -15.49 -7.77
N PHE A 184 -0.63 -15.55 -6.51
CA PHE A 184 -1.06 -14.62 -5.49
C PHE A 184 -0.41 -13.25 -5.68
N LEU A 185 -1.21 -12.20 -5.65
CA LEU A 185 -0.75 -10.83 -5.60
C LEU A 185 -0.44 -10.44 -4.16
N HIS A 186 0.81 -10.08 -3.86
CA HIS A 186 1.19 -9.54 -2.55
C HIS A 186 1.74 -8.10 -2.65
N ALA A 187 1.63 -7.48 -3.82
CA ALA A 187 2.09 -6.12 -4.10
C ALA A 187 1.36 -5.05 -3.28
N LYS A 188 2.09 -3.99 -2.90
CA LYS A 188 1.59 -2.75 -2.30
C LYS A 188 2.33 -1.59 -2.93
N VAL A 189 1.96 -1.29 -4.18
CA VAL A 189 2.67 -0.34 -5.04
C VAL A 189 1.69 0.53 -5.82
N ALA A 190 2.15 1.71 -6.19
CA ALA A 190 1.40 2.57 -7.10
C ALA A 190 2.33 3.47 -7.90
N VAL A 191 1.87 3.83 -9.09
CA VAL A 191 2.48 4.83 -9.98
C VAL A 191 1.42 5.82 -10.41
N ILE A 192 1.79 7.09 -10.45
CA ILE A 192 0.92 8.18 -10.87
C ILE A 192 1.73 9.09 -11.79
N ASP A 193 1.19 9.31 -12.99
CA ASP A 193 1.77 10.21 -14.01
C ASP A 193 3.27 9.95 -14.26
N ALA A 194 3.67 8.69 -14.54
CA ALA A 194 5.07 8.31 -14.71
C ALA A 194 5.78 9.17 -15.77
N ASP A 195 5.11 9.47 -16.87
CA ASP A 195 5.62 10.32 -17.96
C ASP A 195 5.32 11.80 -17.78
N GLY A 196 4.56 12.14 -16.73
CA GLY A 196 4.14 13.50 -16.43
C GLY A 196 5.27 14.41 -15.91
N ARG A 197 4.93 15.68 -15.68
CA ARG A 197 5.86 16.66 -15.10
C ARG A 197 6.21 16.41 -13.64
N SER A 198 5.36 15.68 -12.92
CA SER A 198 5.51 15.41 -11.50
C SER A 198 5.20 13.95 -11.18
N PRO A 199 6.03 13.01 -11.66
CA PRO A 199 5.82 11.60 -11.43
C PRO A 199 5.80 11.31 -9.93
N TRP A 200 5.02 10.29 -9.56
CA TRP A 200 4.98 9.79 -8.19
C TRP A 200 4.85 8.28 -8.21
N ALA A 201 5.73 7.61 -7.49
CA ALA A 201 5.69 6.18 -7.35
C ALA A 201 5.92 5.77 -5.89
N THR A 202 5.34 4.67 -5.48
CA THR A 202 5.55 4.11 -4.13
C THR A 202 5.65 2.60 -4.16
N VAL A 203 6.55 2.08 -3.33
CA VAL A 203 6.70 0.65 -3.01
C VAL A 203 6.80 0.52 -1.50
N GLY A 204 6.04 -0.38 -0.91
CA GLY A 204 6.06 -0.55 0.54
C GLY A 204 5.33 -1.78 1.05
N SER A 205 5.10 -1.82 2.35
CA SER A 205 4.41 -2.91 3.05
C SER A 205 2.93 -2.64 3.28
N SER A 206 2.45 -1.39 3.09
CA SER A 206 1.11 -1.00 3.50
C SER A 206 0.05 -1.39 2.49
N ASN A 207 -0.84 -2.30 2.88
CA ASN A 207 -2.08 -2.51 2.16
C ASN A 207 -3.00 -1.27 2.27
N LEU A 208 -3.85 -1.09 1.27
CA LEU A 208 -4.90 -0.07 1.27
C LEU A 208 -6.16 -0.61 1.96
N ASP A 209 -5.99 -1.13 3.17
CA ASP A 209 -7.04 -1.66 4.01
C ASP A 209 -6.98 -1.04 5.43
N PRO A 210 -8.12 -0.96 6.15
CA PRO A 210 -8.14 -0.32 7.45
C PRO A 210 -7.39 -1.06 8.55
N LEU A 211 -7.24 -2.38 8.48
CA LEU A 211 -6.51 -3.16 9.49
C LEU A 211 -5.02 -2.87 9.38
N SER A 212 -4.45 -2.93 8.16
CA SER A 212 -3.09 -2.45 7.91
C SER A 212 -2.96 -0.97 8.27
N LEU A 213 -3.99 -0.15 7.98
CA LEU A 213 -3.99 1.28 8.26
C LEU A 213 -4.26 1.62 9.74
N LEU A 214 -4.66 0.73 10.63
CA LEU A 214 -4.97 1.03 12.03
C LEU A 214 -4.08 0.31 13.03
N LEU A 215 -3.59 -0.88 12.72
CA LEU A 215 -2.94 -1.76 13.70
C LEU A 215 -1.47 -2.07 13.40
N ALA A 216 -1.06 -2.07 12.11
CA ALA A 216 0.30 -2.43 11.74
C ALA A 216 1.22 -1.20 11.68
N ARG A 217 2.52 -1.40 11.86
CA ARG A 217 3.55 -0.43 11.48
C ARG A 217 3.94 -0.71 10.06
N GLU A 218 3.83 0.31 9.23
CA GLU A 218 4.06 0.20 7.80
C GLU A 218 5.09 1.20 7.32
N ALA A 219 5.80 0.83 6.27
CA ALA A 219 6.82 1.66 5.66
C ALA A 219 6.70 1.61 4.13
N ASN A 220 6.59 2.79 3.52
CA ASN A 220 6.62 2.95 2.09
C ASN A 220 7.77 3.86 1.68
N VAL A 221 8.50 3.50 0.63
CA VAL A 221 9.33 4.45 -0.11
C VAL A 221 8.47 5.13 -1.15
N VAL A 222 8.53 6.44 -1.19
CA VAL A 222 7.90 7.29 -2.20
C VAL A 222 9.01 7.93 -3.04
N SER A 223 8.91 7.84 -4.35
CA SER A 223 9.85 8.45 -5.29
C SER A 223 9.13 9.37 -6.27
N ARG A 224 9.85 10.41 -6.71
CA ARG A 224 9.47 11.33 -7.80
C ARG A 224 10.47 11.27 -8.96
N GLN A 225 11.33 10.28 -8.96
CA GLN A 225 12.25 10.02 -10.06
C GLN A 225 11.47 9.40 -11.22
N ARG A 226 11.60 9.99 -12.39
CA ARG A 226 10.89 9.57 -13.60
C ARG A 226 11.28 8.15 -14.00
N GLU A 227 12.57 7.86 -14.02
CA GLU A 227 13.10 6.56 -14.42
C GLU A 227 12.58 5.43 -13.52
N PHE A 228 12.51 5.70 -12.23
CA PHE A 228 11.94 4.74 -11.27
C PHE A 228 10.43 4.55 -11.46
N ALA A 229 9.69 5.66 -11.71
CA ALA A 229 8.25 5.59 -11.93
C ALA A 229 7.93 4.83 -13.22
N GLN A 230 8.66 5.09 -14.30
CA GLN A 230 8.52 4.39 -15.59
C GLN A 230 8.85 2.90 -15.49
N GLU A 231 9.94 2.55 -14.81
CA GLU A 231 10.31 1.14 -14.60
C GLU A 231 9.22 0.39 -13.82
N LEU A 232 8.71 1.00 -12.74
CA LEU A 232 7.62 0.40 -11.97
C LEU A 232 6.33 0.32 -12.79
N GLN A 233 6.01 1.34 -13.59
CA GLN A 233 4.87 1.34 -14.50
C GLN A 233 4.95 0.19 -15.49
N ASN A 234 6.09 0.00 -16.15
CA ASN A 234 6.29 -1.07 -17.12
C ASN A 234 6.06 -2.45 -16.50
N ARG A 235 6.55 -2.68 -15.29
CA ARG A 235 6.34 -3.92 -14.55
C ARG A 235 4.87 -4.12 -14.18
N LEU A 236 4.20 -3.07 -13.77
CA LEU A 236 2.77 -3.12 -13.42
C LEU A 236 1.89 -3.32 -14.65
N GLN A 237 2.21 -2.72 -15.79
CA GLN A 237 1.50 -2.95 -17.06
C GLN A 237 1.66 -4.40 -17.53
N ALA A 238 2.86 -4.98 -17.41
CA ALA A 238 3.09 -6.39 -17.70
C ALA A 238 2.27 -7.32 -16.78
N ALA A 239 2.09 -6.94 -15.51
CA ALA A 239 1.25 -7.68 -14.57
C ALA A 239 -0.25 -7.49 -14.86
N LEU A 240 -0.68 -6.29 -15.26
CA LEU A 240 -2.05 -6.03 -15.70
C LEU A 240 -2.43 -6.88 -16.91
N ALA A 241 -1.51 -7.07 -17.86
CA ALA A 241 -1.74 -7.91 -19.05
C ALA A 241 -1.99 -9.39 -18.70
N GLN A 242 -1.58 -9.84 -17.50
CA GLN A 242 -1.87 -11.17 -16.97
C GLN A 242 -3.12 -11.20 -16.08
N GLY A 243 -3.72 -10.06 -15.82
CA GLY A 243 -4.94 -9.94 -15.02
C GLY A 243 -6.20 -10.01 -15.88
N ARG A 244 -7.26 -10.57 -15.32
CA ARG A 244 -8.59 -10.56 -15.92
C ARG A 244 -9.28 -9.22 -15.63
N GLN A 245 -9.62 -8.48 -16.66
CA GLN A 245 -10.39 -7.25 -16.50
C GLN A 245 -11.82 -7.56 -16.04
N VAL A 246 -12.24 -6.92 -14.95
CA VAL A 246 -13.60 -7.05 -14.42
C VAL A 246 -14.54 -6.14 -15.20
N GLN A 247 -15.61 -6.71 -15.75
CA GLN A 247 -16.64 -5.98 -16.45
C GLN A 247 -17.85 -5.72 -15.55
N ALA A 248 -18.60 -4.65 -15.84
CA ALA A 248 -19.85 -4.39 -15.13
C ALA A 248 -20.89 -5.51 -15.31
N ALA A 249 -20.88 -6.18 -16.47
CA ALA A 249 -21.72 -7.34 -16.76
C ALA A 249 -21.40 -8.51 -15.83
N ASP A 250 -20.12 -8.76 -15.51
CA ASP A 250 -19.70 -9.83 -14.59
C ASP A 250 -20.35 -9.65 -13.22
N LEU A 251 -20.40 -8.40 -12.73
CA LEU A 251 -21.02 -8.09 -11.43
C LEU A 251 -22.55 -8.27 -11.46
N ALA A 252 -23.19 -7.95 -12.58
CA ALA A 252 -24.64 -8.11 -12.74
C ALA A 252 -25.05 -9.57 -12.79
N GLN A 253 -24.25 -10.45 -13.41
CA GLN A 253 -24.49 -11.88 -13.55
C GLN A 253 -24.16 -12.69 -12.28
N ARG A 254 -23.50 -12.09 -11.28
CA ARG A 254 -23.17 -12.80 -10.05
C ARG A 254 -24.43 -13.21 -9.28
N PRO A 255 -24.45 -14.42 -8.70
CA PRO A 255 -25.55 -14.90 -7.89
C PRO A 255 -25.89 -13.94 -6.74
N TRP A 256 -27.18 -13.83 -6.43
CA TRP A 256 -27.63 -12.90 -5.37
C TRP A 256 -27.00 -13.18 -3.99
N HIS A 257 -26.73 -14.44 -3.66
CA HIS A 257 -26.10 -14.81 -2.41
C HIS A 257 -24.65 -14.33 -2.33
N GLU A 258 -23.87 -14.36 -3.41
CA GLU A 258 -22.52 -13.81 -3.42
C GLU A 258 -22.55 -12.28 -3.20
N ARG A 259 -23.49 -11.57 -3.82
CA ARG A 259 -23.69 -10.14 -3.60
C ARG A 259 -24.10 -9.83 -2.16
N LEU A 260 -24.86 -10.73 -1.53
CA LEU A 260 -25.20 -10.62 -0.11
C LEU A 260 -23.96 -10.83 0.76
N PHE A 261 -23.14 -11.86 0.47
CA PHE A 261 -21.88 -12.08 1.16
C PHE A 261 -20.92 -10.89 1.05
N ASP A 262 -20.79 -10.26 -0.12
CA ASP A 262 -19.98 -9.04 -0.28
C ASP A 262 -20.45 -7.91 0.66
N ARG A 263 -21.77 -7.71 0.78
CA ARG A 263 -22.34 -6.71 1.67
C ARG A 263 -22.12 -7.03 3.15
N LEU A 264 -22.31 -8.28 3.53
CA LEU A 264 -22.09 -8.75 4.89
C LEU A 264 -20.62 -8.68 5.28
N ALA A 265 -19.72 -9.12 4.41
CA ALA A 265 -18.27 -9.03 4.61
C ALA A 265 -17.82 -7.58 4.74
N TYR A 266 -18.35 -6.68 3.89
CA TYR A 266 -18.13 -5.25 4.00
C TYR A 266 -18.62 -4.67 5.33
N ALA A 267 -19.85 -5.00 5.74
CA ALA A 267 -20.44 -4.52 6.98
C ALA A 267 -19.64 -4.99 8.20
N LEU A 268 -19.24 -6.27 8.21
CA LEU A 268 -18.42 -6.86 9.27
C LEU A 268 -17.03 -6.20 9.35
N ALA A 269 -16.32 -6.09 8.23
CA ALA A 269 -15.02 -5.44 8.17
C ALA A 269 -15.12 -3.98 8.65
N ARG A 270 -16.17 -3.29 8.27
CA ARG A 270 -16.43 -1.91 8.69
C ARG A 270 -16.74 -1.77 10.18
N SER A 271 -17.50 -2.70 10.75
CA SER A 271 -17.80 -2.74 12.19
C SER A 271 -16.56 -3.00 13.02
N MET A 272 -15.69 -3.92 12.57
CA MET A 272 -14.38 -4.15 13.20
C MET A 272 -13.52 -2.88 13.21
N VAL A 273 -13.49 -2.15 12.10
CA VAL A 273 -12.77 -0.86 12.01
C VAL A 273 -13.33 0.18 12.96
N TRP A 274 -14.66 0.24 13.10
CA TRP A 274 -15.31 1.18 14.01
C TRP A 274 -15.00 0.86 15.47
N LEU A 275 -15.11 -0.40 15.88
CA LEU A 275 -14.76 -0.86 17.23
C LEU A 275 -13.29 -0.56 17.60
N VAL A 276 -12.36 -0.80 16.67
CA VAL A 276 -10.94 -0.51 16.87
C VAL A 276 -10.68 0.99 16.94
N LYS A 277 -11.41 1.82 16.19
CA LYS A 277 -11.22 3.27 16.16
C LYS A 277 -11.64 3.95 17.46
N ASP A 278 -12.67 3.44 18.15
CA ASP A 278 -13.18 4.02 19.38
C ASP A 278 -12.41 3.55 20.64
N HIS A 279 -11.53 2.55 20.50
CA HIS A 279 -10.68 2.05 21.59
C HIS A 279 -9.22 2.52 21.53
N PHE A 280 -8.86 3.34 20.52
CA PHE A 280 -7.55 3.97 20.31
C PHE A 280 -7.73 5.40 19.77
#